data_9c148a46665226cc078d19ed282bdddb
#
_entry.id   9c148a46665226cc078d19ed282bdddb
#
_cell.length_a   1.000
_cell.length_b   1.000
_cell.length_c   1.000
_cell.angle_alpha   90.00
_cell.angle_beta   90.00
_cell.angle_gamma   90.00
#
_symmetry.space_group_name_H-M   'P 1'
#
loop_
_entity.id
_entity.type
_entity.pdbx_description
1 polymer ?
#
loop_
_entity_poly.entity_id
_entity_poly.type
_entity_poly.pdbx_seq_one_letter_code
_entity_poly.pdbx_strand_id
1 'polypeptide(L)'
;YDIHERLVGSEMCIRDRSSTTLSGGEAQRVKLATELSKRATGRTIYILDEPTTGLHTDDVRKLLEVLQKLTDAGNTVLVIEHNLDVIKSADYLIDLGPEGGSGGGTLVACGTPEEVAACEASYTGQYLKKVL
;
A
#
# COMPACT_ATOMS: atom_id res chain seq x y z
N TYR A 1 -3.95 -4.35 20.31
CA TYR A 1 -5.31 -4.25 20.83
C TYR A 1 -6.11 -3.13 20.15
N ASP A 2 -5.47 -2.02 19.85
CA ASP A 2 -6.11 -0.86 19.21
C ASP A 2 -6.17 -0.91 17.66
N ILE A 3 -5.44 -1.82 17.05
CA ILE A 3 -5.32 -1.87 15.57
C ILE A 3 -6.64 -2.30 14.93
N HIS A 4 -7.33 -3.26 15.55
CA HIS A 4 -8.59 -3.79 15.01
C HIS A 4 -9.75 -2.78 15.14
N GLU A 5 -9.85 -2.09 16.25
CA GLU A 5 -10.87 -1.06 16.46
C GLU A 5 -10.64 0.18 15.57
N ARG A 6 -9.38 0.59 15.35
CA ARG A 6 -9.08 1.70 14.45
C ARG A 6 -9.31 1.38 12.98
N LEU A 7 -9.00 0.16 12.54
CA LEU A 7 -9.29 -0.29 11.18
C LEU A 7 -10.80 -0.43 10.96
N VAL A 8 -11.53 -1.05 11.89
CA VAL A 8 -12.98 -1.20 11.83
C VAL A 8 -13.69 0.15 11.91
N GLY A 9 -13.30 1.03 12.82
CA GLY A 9 -13.85 2.39 12.92
C GLY A 9 -13.56 3.24 11.70
N SER A 10 -12.44 3.00 11.02
CA SER A 10 -12.07 3.72 9.79
C SER A 10 -12.84 3.22 8.57
N GLU A 11 -13.12 1.93 8.46
CA GLU A 11 -13.98 1.39 7.41
C GLU A 11 -15.45 1.79 7.60
N MET A 12 -15.96 1.79 8.82
CA MET A 12 -17.32 2.28 9.11
C MET A 12 -17.50 3.75 8.74
N CYS A 13 -16.52 4.60 9.00
CA CYS A 13 -16.59 6.01 8.58
C CYS A 13 -16.60 6.21 7.06
N ILE A 14 -16.07 5.27 6.28
CA ILE A 14 -16.12 5.30 4.82
C ILE A 14 -17.49 4.80 4.31
N ARG A 15 -18.08 3.79 4.97
CA ARG A 15 -19.38 3.22 4.57
C ARG A 15 -20.55 4.09 4.93
N ASP A 16 -20.52 4.80 6.07
CA ASP A 16 -21.63 5.62 6.57
C ASP A 16 -21.70 7.03 5.98
N ARG A 17 -20.67 7.50 5.28
CA ARG A 17 -20.78 8.71 4.49
C ARG A 17 -21.28 8.32 3.12
N SER A 18 -22.51 8.73 2.82
CA SER A 18 -23.04 8.73 1.46
C SER A 18 -22.04 9.48 0.55
N SER A 19 -21.08 8.72 0.05
CA SER A 19 -20.08 9.21 -0.91
C SER A 19 -20.74 9.34 -2.26
N THR A 20 -21.60 10.31 -2.42
CA THR A 20 -22.31 10.54 -3.66
C THR A 20 -21.39 11.00 -4.78
N THR A 21 -20.07 11.22 -4.54
CA THR A 21 -19.22 11.84 -5.58
C THR A 21 -17.72 11.60 -5.49
N LEU A 22 -17.17 10.91 -4.50
CA LEU A 22 -15.73 10.66 -4.45
C LEU A 22 -15.39 9.26 -4.99
N SER A 23 -14.43 9.18 -5.92
CA SER A 23 -13.83 7.91 -6.29
C SER A 23 -13.16 7.25 -5.05
N GLY A 24 -13.04 5.91 -5.03
CA GLY A 24 -12.42 5.21 -3.91
C GLY A 24 -11.02 5.76 -3.55
N GLY A 25 -10.23 6.13 -4.56
CA GLY A 25 -8.90 6.72 -4.38
C GLY A 25 -8.92 8.14 -3.80
N GLU A 26 -9.91 8.97 -4.15
CA GLU A 26 -10.06 10.31 -3.55
C GLU A 26 -10.44 10.23 -2.08
N ALA A 27 -11.35 9.32 -1.72
CA ALA A 27 -11.73 9.09 -0.33
C ALA A 27 -10.55 8.61 0.52
N GLN A 28 -9.70 7.71 -0.01
CA GLN A 28 -8.48 7.25 0.65
C GLN A 28 -7.47 8.38 0.86
N ARG A 29 -7.27 9.26 -0.13
CA ARG A 29 -6.36 10.42 -0.03
C ARG A 29 -6.81 11.42 1.04
N VAL A 30 -8.09 11.74 1.08
CA VAL A 30 -8.66 12.63 2.11
C VAL A 30 -8.43 12.03 3.50
N LYS A 31 -8.61 10.72 3.63
CA LYS A 31 -8.39 10.01 4.90
C LYS A 31 -6.93 9.99 5.31
N LEU A 32 -6.01 9.68 4.39
CA LEU A 32 -4.58 9.73 4.63
C LEU A 32 -4.11 11.14 5.01
N ALA A 33 -4.61 12.17 4.32
CA ALA A 33 -4.32 13.56 4.67
C ALA A 33 -4.83 13.91 6.08
N THR A 34 -5.99 13.41 6.47
CA THR A 34 -6.54 13.58 7.81
C THR A 34 -5.68 12.87 8.87
N GLU A 35 -5.20 11.66 8.58
CA GLU A 35 -4.29 10.93 9.47
C GLU A 35 -2.93 11.63 9.61
N LEU A 36 -2.40 12.19 8.53
CA LEU A 36 -1.16 12.99 8.56
C LEU A 36 -1.29 14.26 9.41
N SER A 37 -2.51 14.85 9.48
CA SER A 37 -2.76 16.04 10.31
C SER A 37 -2.87 15.71 11.81
N LYS A 38 -3.06 14.44 12.16
CA LYS A 38 -3.01 13.99 13.55
C LYS A 38 -1.55 13.90 14.00
N ARG A 39 -1.28 14.18 15.28
CA ARG A 39 0.06 13.93 15.83
C ARG A 39 0.41 12.46 15.68
N ALA A 40 1.35 12.18 14.79
CA ALA A 40 1.86 10.83 14.59
C ALA A 40 2.52 10.36 15.89
N THR A 41 2.03 9.27 16.45
CA THR A 41 2.60 8.65 17.66
C THR A 41 3.81 7.78 17.34
N GLY A 42 4.11 7.55 16.05
CA GLY A 42 5.16 6.66 15.58
C GLY A 42 4.93 5.17 15.88
N ARG A 43 3.70 4.76 16.18
CA ARG A 43 3.33 3.39 16.58
C ARG A 43 2.09 2.88 15.88
N THR A 44 1.77 3.41 14.70
CA THR A 44 0.56 3.02 13.96
C THR A 44 0.97 2.16 12.77
N ILE A 45 0.19 1.10 12.52
CA ILE A 45 0.27 0.32 11.28
C ILE A 45 -0.90 0.76 10.38
N TYR A 46 -0.57 1.18 9.17
CA TYR A 46 -1.53 1.48 8.11
C TYR A 46 -1.54 0.32 7.13
N ILE A 47 -2.71 -0.23 6.87
CA ILE A 47 -2.89 -1.30 5.88
C ILE A 47 -3.76 -0.74 4.77
N LEU A 48 -3.24 -0.75 3.55
CA LEU A 48 -3.87 -0.21 2.36
C LEU A 48 -4.01 -1.30 1.31
N ASP A 49 -5.21 -1.48 0.81
CA ASP A 49 -5.52 -2.46 -0.22
C ASP A 49 -5.80 -1.75 -1.54
N GLU A 50 -4.94 -1.99 -2.54
CA GLU A 50 -4.98 -1.39 -3.88
C GLU A 50 -5.25 0.14 -3.89
N PRO A 51 -4.48 0.95 -3.13
CA PRO A 51 -4.76 2.38 -2.98
C PRO A 51 -4.57 3.19 -4.27
N THR A 52 -3.93 2.61 -5.30
CA THR A 52 -3.74 3.28 -6.60
C THR A 52 -4.87 3.05 -7.59
N THR A 53 -5.86 2.22 -7.26
CA THR A 53 -6.97 1.91 -8.17
C THR A 53 -7.68 3.19 -8.64
N GLY A 54 -7.73 3.38 -9.96
CA GLY A 54 -8.37 4.54 -10.60
C GLY A 54 -7.60 5.86 -10.49
N LEU A 55 -6.33 5.84 -10.04
CA LEU A 55 -5.49 7.02 -9.97
C LEU A 55 -4.69 7.24 -11.25
N HIS A 56 -4.50 8.51 -11.62
CA HIS A 56 -3.51 8.92 -12.60
C HIS A 56 -2.10 8.88 -12.02
N THR A 57 -1.07 8.79 -12.85
CA THR A 57 0.35 8.72 -12.46
C THR A 57 0.76 9.83 -11.48
N ASP A 58 0.31 11.06 -11.72
CA ASP A 58 0.61 12.19 -10.82
C ASP A 58 -0.01 12.02 -9.43
N ASP A 59 -1.17 11.39 -9.35
CA ASP A 59 -1.84 11.12 -8.08
C ASP A 59 -1.17 9.96 -7.34
N VAL A 60 -0.67 8.96 -8.06
CA VAL A 60 0.16 7.88 -7.48
C VAL A 60 1.41 8.48 -6.81
N ARG A 61 2.09 9.42 -7.48
CA ARG A 61 3.25 10.10 -6.90
C ARG A 61 2.91 10.84 -5.61
N LYS A 62 1.81 11.60 -5.60
CA LYS A 62 1.34 12.29 -4.39
C LYS A 62 0.99 11.32 -3.26
N LEU A 63 0.39 10.18 -3.60
CA LEU A 63 0.12 9.11 -2.63
C LEU A 63 1.42 8.60 -2.02
N LEU A 64 2.43 8.29 -2.83
CA LEU A 64 3.74 7.84 -2.36
C LEU A 64 4.40 8.86 -1.42
N GLU A 65 4.34 10.15 -1.74
CA GLU A 65 4.85 11.22 -0.85
C GLU A 65 4.16 11.22 0.53
N VAL A 66 2.85 10.94 0.53
CA VAL A 66 2.07 10.83 1.78
C VAL A 66 2.48 9.60 2.58
N LEU A 67 2.61 8.44 1.91
CA LEU A 67 3.03 7.18 2.56
C LEU A 67 4.45 7.32 3.14
N GLN A 68 5.37 7.96 2.40
CA GLN A 68 6.71 8.23 2.89
C GLN A 68 6.72 9.10 4.16
N LYS A 69 5.91 10.15 4.20
CA LYS A 69 5.77 10.97 5.42
C LYS A 69 5.25 10.18 6.62
N LEU A 70 4.36 9.21 6.40
CA LEU A 70 3.89 8.33 7.47
C LEU A 70 5.00 7.43 8.00
N THR A 71 5.82 6.85 7.11
CA THR A 71 6.96 6.01 7.52
C THR A 71 8.05 6.83 8.20
N ASP A 72 8.38 8.03 7.69
CA ASP A 72 9.35 8.95 8.29
C ASP A 72 8.94 9.39 9.70
N ALA A 73 7.63 9.45 9.96
CA ALA A 73 7.09 9.71 11.30
C ALA A 73 7.16 8.50 12.24
N GLY A 74 7.77 7.38 11.82
CA GLY A 74 7.99 6.16 12.61
C GLY A 74 6.84 5.15 12.56
N ASN A 75 5.88 5.33 11.65
CA ASN A 75 4.79 4.38 11.45
C ASN A 75 5.20 3.27 10.48
N THR A 76 4.45 2.17 10.49
CA THR A 76 4.56 1.08 9.50
C THR A 76 3.43 1.21 8.48
N VAL A 77 3.76 1.13 7.21
CA VAL A 77 2.78 1.14 6.11
C VAL A 77 2.89 -0.17 5.36
N LEU A 78 1.82 -0.94 5.35
CA LEU A 78 1.67 -2.16 4.56
C LEU A 78 0.73 -1.88 3.41
N VAL A 79 1.18 -2.11 2.18
CA VAL A 79 0.42 -1.84 0.97
C VAL A 79 0.29 -3.12 0.17
N ILE A 80 -0.93 -3.47 -0.23
CA ILE A 80 -1.20 -4.53 -1.20
C ILE A 80 -1.37 -3.83 -2.55
N GLU A 81 -0.49 -4.13 -3.50
CA GLU A 81 -0.44 -3.41 -4.78
C GLU A 81 0.06 -4.24 -5.94
N HIS A 82 -0.34 -3.83 -7.14
CA HIS A 82 0.14 -4.35 -8.43
C HIS A 82 0.83 -3.27 -9.27
N ASN A 83 0.76 -2.02 -8.84
CA ASN A 83 1.38 -0.89 -9.52
C ASN A 83 2.90 -0.91 -9.28
N LEU A 84 3.67 -1.04 -10.38
CA LEU A 84 5.14 -1.13 -10.31
C LEU A 84 5.81 0.14 -9.76
N ASP A 85 5.20 1.32 -9.92
CA ASP A 85 5.75 2.56 -9.35
C ASP A 85 5.67 2.56 -7.82
N VAL A 86 4.63 1.95 -7.26
CA VAL A 86 4.51 1.75 -5.81
C VAL A 86 5.47 0.65 -5.35
N ILE A 87 5.47 -0.49 -6.04
CA ILE A 87 6.28 -1.66 -5.69
C ILE A 87 7.77 -1.31 -5.66
N LYS A 88 8.29 -0.62 -6.69
CA LYS A 88 9.71 -0.20 -6.73
C LYS A 88 10.09 0.83 -5.67
N SER A 89 9.11 1.54 -5.11
CA SER A 89 9.33 2.56 -4.08
C SER A 89 9.28 2.01 -2.66
N ALA A 90 8.96 0.73 -2.50
CA ALA A 90 8.87 0.10 -1.19
C ALA A 90 10.26 -0.17 -0.59
N ASP A 91 10.39 -0.11 0.74
CA ASP A 91 11.60 -0.50 1.45
C ASP A 91 11.75 -2.02 1.51
N TYR A 92 10.63 -2.74 1.52
CA TYR A 92 10.58 -4.19 1.62
C TYR A 92 9.38 -4.76 0.89
N LEU A 93 9.59 -5.84 0.14
CA LEU A 93 8.57 -6.55 -0.61
C LEU A 93 8.32 -7.93 -0.05
N ILE A 94 7.08 -8.37 -0.14
CA ILE A 94 6.64 -9.74 0.12
C ILE A 94 5.87 -10.19 -1.12
N ASP A 95 6.48 -11.02 -1.94
CA ASP A 95 5.87 -11.53 -3.18
C ASP A 95 5.21 -12.88 -2.93
N LEU A 96 3.90 -12.92 -3.11
CA LEU A 96 3.07 -14.11 -2.92
C LEU A 96 2.59 -14.63 -4.27
N GLY A 97 2.75 -15.93 -4.50
CA GLY A 97 2.34 -16.51 -5.77
C GLY A 97 2.49 -18.04 -5.79
N PRO A 98 2.73 -18.63 -6.98
CA PRO A 98 2.73 -17.99 -8.30
C PRO A 98 1.34 -17.65 -8.83
N GLU A 99 0.28 -18.29 -8.30
CA GLU A 99 -1.09 -18.14 -8.77
C GLU A 99 -2.01 -17.62 -7.65
N GLY A 100 -3.25 -17.27 -7.99
CA GLY A 100 -4.29 -16.90 -7.03
C GLY A 100 -5.12 -18.10 -6.57
N GLY A 101 -5.95 -17.90 -5.54
CA GLY A 101 -6.87 -18.94 -5.05
C GLY A 101 -6.18 -20.10 -4.33
N SER A 102 -6.66 -21.33 -4.53
CA SER A 102 -6.15 -22.53 -3.85
C SER A 102 -4.73 -22.95 -4.27
N GLY A 103 -4.22 -22.45 -5.39
CA GLY A 103 -2.84 -22.67 -5.87
C GLY A 103 -1.87 -21.54 -5.50
N GLY A 104 -2.36 -20.49 -4.85
CA GLY A 104 -1.59 -19.29 -4.51
C GLY A 104 -1.24 -19.15 -3.03
N GLY A 105 -0.76 -17.98 -2.66
CA GLY A 105 -0.48 -17.64 -1.26
C GLY A 105 0.82 -18.23 -0.71
N THR A 106 1.67 -18.78 -1.56
CA THR A 106 3.02 -19.20 -1.18
C THR A 106 3.98 -18.02 -1.26
N LEU A 107 4.86 -17.89 -0.29
CA LEU A 107 5.92 -16.89 -0.35
C LEU A 107 6.92 -17.28 -1.45
N VAL A 108 7.00 -16.49 -2.50
CA VAL A 108 7.92 -16.69 -3.64
C VAL A 108 9.25 -15.98 -3.40
N ALA A 109 9.19 -14.73 -2.99
CA ALA A 109 10.35 -13.91 -2.70
C ALA A 109 10.02 -12.85 -1.64
N CYS A 110 11.03 -12.44 -0.88
CA CYS A 110 10.92 -11.28 0.00
C CYS A 110 12.27 -10.58 0.11
N GLY A 111 12.27 -9.29 0.37
CA GLY A 111 13.47 -8.47 0.47
C GLY A 111 13.26 -7.08 -0.11
N THR A 112 14.35 -6.38 -0.38
CA THR A 112 14.30 -5.10 -1.10
C THR A 112 13.82 -5.30 -2.54
N PRO A 113 13.36 -4.26 -3.24
CA PRO A 113 12.99 -4.36 -4.65
C PRO A 113 14.09 -4.98 -5.51
N GLU A 114 15.36 -4.65 -5.25
CA GLU A 114 16.52 -5.19 -5.98
C GLU A 114 16.72 -6.69 -5.71
N GLU A 115 16.55 -7.13 -4.47
CA GLU A 115 16.66 -8.55 -4.08
C GLU A 115 15.54 -9.37 -4.72
N VAL A 116 14.31 -8.86 -4.72
CA VAL A 116 13.16 -9.51 -5.38
C VAL A 116 13.35 -9.51 -6.90
N ALA A 117 13.89 -8.43 -7.48
CA ALA A 117 14.23 -8.38 -8.91
C ALA A 117 15.29 -9.40 -9.31
N ALA A 118 16.18 -9.79 -8.40
CA ALA A 118 17.19 -10.84 -8.63
C ALA A 118 16.60 -12.26 -8.57
N CYS A 119 15.42 -12.44 -8.01
CA CYS A 119 14.76 -13.74 -7.86
C CYS A 119 14.10 -14.18 -9.16
N GLU A 120 14.63 -15.20 -9.82
CA GLU A 120 14.11 -15.72 -11.11
C GLU A 120 12.72 -16.31 -10.99
N ALA A 121 12.34 -16.85 -9.82
CA ALA A 121 11.04 -17.44 -9.57
C ALA A 121 9.93 -16.37 -9.40
N SER A 122 10.30 -15.11 -9.14
CA SER A 122 9.35 -14.01 -8.93
C SER A 122 8.95 -13.38 -10.27
N TYR A 123 7.66 -13.49 -10.62
CA TYR A 123 7.11 -12.74 -11.76
C TYR A 123 7.21 -11.23 -11.52
N THR A 124 6.90 -10.77 -10.31
CA THR A 124 7.05 -9.38 -9.91
C THR A 124 8.49 -8.93 -10.09
N GLY A 125 9.47 -9.74 -9.69
CA GLY A 125 10.89 -9.49 -9.85
C GLY A 125 11.31 -9.34 -11.32
N GLN A 126 10.76 -10.15 -12.22
CA GLN A 126 11.05 -10.06 -13.65
C GLN A 126 10.57 -8.72 -14.28
N TYR A 127 9.44 -8.18 -13.78
CA TYR A 127 8.96 -6.87 -14.20
C TYR A 127 9.75 -5.73 -13.55
N LEU A 128 10.14 -5.86 -12.28
CA LEU A 128 10.96 -4.88 -11.56
C LEU A 128 12.32 -4.65 -12.24
N LYS A 129 12.97 -5.70 -12.76
CA LYS A 129 14.22 -5.58 -13.55
C LYS A 129 14.15 -4.60 -14.70
N LYS A 130 12.97 -4.26 -15.21
CA LYS A 130 12.79 -3.38 -16.36
C LYS A 130 12.60 -1.92 -15.96
N VAL A 131 12.32 -1.66 -14.67
CA VAL A 131 11.93 -0.34 -14.17
C VAL A 131 12.81 0.16 -13.00
N LEU A 132 13.71 -0.68 -12.47
CA LEU A 132 14.80 -0.33 -11.59
C LEU A 132 16.02 0.08 -12.40
#